data_beb93fe3939ced2a4a658b31167aad93
#
_entry.id   beb93fe3939ced2a4a658b31167aad93
#
_cell.length_a   1.000
_cell.length_b   1.000
_cell.length_c   1.000
_cell.angle_alpha   90.00
_cell.angle_beta   90.00
_cell.angle_gamma   90.00
#
_symmetry.space_group_name_H-M   'P 1'
#
loop_
_entity.id
_entity.type
_entity.pdbx_description
1 polymer ?
#
loop_
_entity_poly.entity_id
_entity_poly.type
_entity_poly.pdbx_seq_one_letter_code
_entity_poly.pdbx_strand_id
1 'polypeptide(L)'
;VKIKPLLLVGANAGQAVQYSIQAGVDAALVPLSLAQAAALNRIGDLQLLPAATYPDVLLRQQMVMLQNSDRATLRFFEYLQSADAQAAFRDHGLKSPSLSPK
;
A
#
# COMPACT_ATOMS: atom_id res chain seq x y z
N VAL A 1 -23.95 12.89 -11.27
CA VAL A 1 -23.30 13.61 -10.18
C VAL A 1 -21.85 13.90 -10.57
N LYS A 2 -21.50 15.15 -10.53
CA LYS A 2 -20.13 15.57 -10.84
C LYS A 2 -19.31 15.47 -9.59
N ILE A 3 -18.44 14.46 -9.53
CA ILE A 3 -17.58 14.22 -8.37
C ILE A 3 -16.35 15.10 -8.40
N LYS A 4 -15.83 15.44 -9.59
CA LYS A 4 -14.57 16.17 -9.72
C LYS A 4 -14.46 17.43 -8.85
N PRO A 5 -15.48 18.31 -8.79
CA PRO A 5 -15.36 19.50 -7.94
C PRO A 5 -15.33 19.20 -6.44
N LEU A 6 -15.72 17.99 -6.05
CA LEU A 6 -15.78 17.56 -4.66
C LEU A 6 -14.53 16.79 -4.22
N LEU A 7 -13.61 16.49 -5.17
CA LEU A 7 -12.41 15.72 -4.86
C LEU A 7 -11.37 16.58 -4.16
N LEU A 8 -10.90 16.08 -3.04
CA LEU A 8 -9.73 16.62 -2.35
C LEU A 8 -8.56 15.68 -2.64
N VAL A 9 -7.65 16.13 -3.52
CA VAL A 9 -6.57 15.27 -4.00
C VAL A 9 -5.31 15.50 -3.18
N GLY A 10 -4.79 14.43 -2.59
CA GLY A 10 -3.53 14.47 -1.87
C GLY A 10 -2.32 14.40 -2.82
N ALA A 11 -1.21 15.01 -2.41
CA ALA A 11 0.04 14.94 -3.16
C ALA A 11 0.67 13.54 -3.13
N ASN A 12 0.30 12.73 -2.14
CA ASN A 12 0.74 11.35 -2.01
C ASN A 12 -0.30 10.57 -1.19
N ALA A 13 -0.11 9.25 -1.09
CA ALA A 13 -1.04 8.39 -0.38
C ALA A 13 -1.17 8.76 1.11
N GLY A 14 -0.05 9.13 1.75
CA GLY A 14 -0.08 9.54 3.16
C GLY A 14 -0.92 10.78 3.38
N GLN A 15 -0.85 11.76 2.48
CA GLN A 15 -1.66 12.96 2.58
C GLN A 15 -3.13 12.67 2.36
N ALA A 16 -3.48 11.74 1.45
CA ALA A 16 -4.86 11.33 1.27
C ALA A 16 -5.42 10.70 2.55
N VAL A 17 -4.62 9.91 3.26
CA VAL A 17 -5.01 9.35 4.56
C VAL A 17 -5.23 10.47 5.59
N GLN A 18 -4.34 11.46 5.64
CA GLN A 18 -4.50 12.59 6.56
C GLN A 18 -5.78 13.35 6.29
N TYR A 19 -6.11 13.58 5.04
CA TYR A 19 -7.39 14.24 4.67
C TYR A 19 -8.59 13.42 5.14
N SER A 20 -8.53 12.10 5.05
CA SER A 20 -9.63 11.26 5.50
C SER A 20 -9.87 11.36 7.01
N ILE A 21 -8.83 11.68 7.76
CA ILE A 21 -8.93 11.80 9.22
C ILE A 21 -9.34 13.21 9.64
N GLN A 22 -8.80 14.24 8.99
CA GLN A 22 -8.85 15.61 9.50
C GLN A 22 -9.75 16.55 8.70
N ALA A 23 -10.01 16.27 7.43
CA ALA A 23 -10.66 17.22 6.54
C ALA A 23 -12.19 17.08 6.47
N GLY A 24 -12.79 16.21 7.28
CA GLY A 24 -14.24 16.05 7.30
C GLY A 24 -14.82 15.49 6.00
N VAL A 25 -14.06 14.67 5.29
CA VAL A 25 -14.52 14.02 4.06
C VAL A 25 -15.42 12.83 4.39
N ASP A 26 -16.34 12.51 3.49
CA ASP A 26 -17.28 11.41 3.70
C ASP A 26 -16.68 10.06 3.35
N ALA A 27 -15.76 10.03 2.38
CA ALA A 27 -15.10 8.80 1.94
C ALA A 27 -13.72 9.12 1.37
N ALA A 28 -12.82 8.16 1.39
CA ALA A 28 -11.48 8.32 0.87
C ALA A 28 -11.02 7.05 0.16
N LEU A 29 -10.25 7.22 -0.91
CA LEU A 29 -9.54 6.13 -1.57
C LEU A 29 -8.11 6.10 -1.05
N VAL A 30 -7.75 4.99 -0.44
CA VAL A 30 -6.44 4.85 0.20
C VAL A 30 -5.86 3.47 -0.08
N PRO A 31 -4.53 3.30 -0.07
CA PRO A 31 -3.94 1.98 -0.19
C PRO A 31 -4.34 1.07 0.97
N LEU A 32 -4.54 -0.21 0.69
CA LEU A 32 -4.93 -1.17 1.71
C LEU A 32 -3.94 -1.21 2.87
N SER A 33 -2.65 -1.12 2.59
CA SER A 33 -1.62 -1.14 3.64
C SER A 33 -1.77 0.00 4.65
N LEU A 34 -2.19 1.17 4.18
CA LEU A 34 -2.44 2.31 5.06
C LEU A 34 -3.81 2.22 5.74
N ALA A 35 -4.78 1.69 5.02
CA ALA A 35 -6.14 1.53 5.55
C ALA A 35 -6.19 0.54 6.71
N GLN A 36 -5.32 -0.46 6.72
CA GLN A 36 -5.23 -1.44 7.80
C GLN A 36 -4.52 -0.92 9.05
N ALA A 37 -3.93 0.26 8.98
CA ALA A 37 -3.35 0.88 10.17
C ALA A 37 -4.43 1.10 11.24
N ALA A 38 -4.05 0.90 12.50
CA ALA A 38 -5.00 0.92 13.60
C ALA A 38 -5.83 2.20 13.70
N ALA A 39 -5.25 3.33 13.29
CA ALA A 39 -5.94 4.62 13.35
C ALA A 39 -7.15 4.68 12.41
N LEU A 40 -7.04 4.10 11.21
CA LEU A 40 -8.13 4.12 10.25
C LEU A 40 -9.20 3.07 10.54
N ASN A 41 -8.80 1.91 11.06
CA ASN A 41 -9.74 0.86 11.41
C ASN A 41 -10.77 1.28 12.46
N ARG A 42 -10.46 2.31 13.24
CA ARG A 42 -11.33 2.78 14.31
C ARG A 42 -12.33 3.84 13.88
N ILE A 43 -12.15 4.46 12.73
CA ILE A 43 -12.92 5.63 12.35
C ILE A 43 -13.90 5.39 11.21
N GLY A 44 -13.90 4.21 10.61
CA GLY A 44 -14.80 3.95 9.50
C GLY A 44 -14.77 2.53 9.03
N ASP A 45 -15.62 2.25 8.06
CA ASP A 45 -15.72 0.95 7.43
C ASP A 45 -14.80 0.90 6.21
N LEU A 46 -14.10 -0.21 6.06
CA LEU A 46 -13.19 -0.46 4.96
C LEU A 46 -13.84 -1.38 3.93
N GLN A 47 -13.84 -0.94 2.68
CA GLN A 47 -14.30 -1.78 1.58
C GLN A 47 -13.20 -1.90 0.54
N LEU A 48 -12.78 -3.13 0.28
CA LEU A 48 -11.78 -3.41 -0.74
C LEU A 48 -12.42 -3.30 -2.12
N LEU A 49 -11.81 -2.51 -3.01
CA LEU A 49 -12.27 -2.43 -4.39
C LEU A 49 -11.80 -3.66 -5.15
N PRO A 50 -12.70 -4.33 -5.91
CA PRO A 50 -12.32 -5.47 -6.72
C PRO A 50 -11.31 -5.08 -7.80
N ALA A 51 -10.40 -5.99 -8.14
CA ALA A 51 -9.42 -5.76 -9.19
C ALA A 51 -10.07 -5.44 -10.55
N ALA A 52 -11.26 -5.95 -10.80
CA ALA A 52 -12.00 -5.64 -12.03
C ALA A 52 -12.37 -4.16 -12.16
N THR A 53 -12.38 -3.41 -11.05
CA THR A 53 -12.68 -1.98 -11.06
C THR A 53 -11.53 -1.17 -11.69
N TYR A 54 -10.30 -1.70 -11.64
CA TYR A 54 -9.11 -1.02 -12.15
C TYR A 54 -8.19 -2.03 -12.85
N PRO A 55 -8.66 -2.69 -13.94
CA PRO A 55 -7.93 -3.83 -14.51
C PRO A 55 -6.57 -3.47 -15.10
N ASP A 56 -6.37 -2.22 -15.49
CA ASP A 56 -5.14 -1.80 -16.15
C ASP A 56 -4.08 -1.28 -15.18
N VAL A 57 -4.37 -1.28 -13.87
CA VAL A 57 -3.46 -0.73 -12.87
C VAL A 57 -2.90 -1.86 -12.00
N LEU A 58 -1.62 -2.15 -12.20
CA LEU A 58 -0.88 -3.08 -11.35
C LEU A 58 0.08 -2.28 -10.48
N LEU A 59 -0.21 -2.21 -9.20
CA LEU A 59 0.67 -1.54 -8.24
C LEU A 59 1.67 -2.56 -7.69
N ARG A 60 2.85 -2.58 -8.28
CA ARG A 60 3.93 -3.48 -7.87
C ARG A 60 5.05 -2.68 -7.23
N GLN A 61 5.41 -3.06 -6.02
CA GLN A 61 6.60 -2.55 -5.38
C GLN A 61 7.81 -3.34 -5.86
N GLN A 62 8.91 -2.67 -6.07
CA GLN A 62 10.15 -3.29 -6.50
C GLN A 62 11.29 -2.86 -5.59
N MET A 63 12.27 -3.71 -5.44
CA MET A 63 13.48 -3.36 -4.72
C MET A 63 14.68 -3.64 -5.61
N VAL A 64 15.67 -2.78 -5.52
CA VAL A 64 16.90 -2.88 -6.31
C VAL A 64 18.09 -2.70 -5.37
N MET A 65 19.05 -3.62 -5.46
CA MET A 65 20.29 -3.46 -4.72
C MET A 65 21.28 -2.70 -5.59
N LEU A 66 21.79 -1.60 -5.06
CA LEU A 66 22.73 -0.77 -5.79
C LEU A 66 24.12 -1.41 -5.84
N GLN A 67 24.90 -1.03 -6.84
CA GLN A 67 26.29 -1.47 -6.91
C GLN A 67 27.07 -0.99 -5.69
N ASN A 68 28.05 -1.76 -5.28
CA ASN A 68 28.89 -1.47 -4.11
C ASN A 68 28.13 -1.44 -2.79
N SER A 69 27.00 -2.13 -2.72
CA SER A 69 26.27 -2.31 -1.48
C SER A 69 27.10 -3.16 -0.51
N ASP A 70 27.01 -2.84 0.77
CA ASP A 70 27.74 -3.58 1.80
C ASP A 70 27.02 -4.89 2.17
N ARG A 71 27.66 -5.66 3.08
CA ARG A 71 27.13 -6.95 3.50
C ARG A 71 25.80 -6.81 4.25
N ALA A 72 25.63 -5.75 5.03
CA ALA A 72 24.40 -5.52 5.76
C ALA A 72 23.24 -5.26 4.81
N THR A 73 23.48 -4.50 3.74
CA THR A 73 22.49 -4.24 2.70
C THR A 73 22.08 -5.54 1.98
N LEU A 74 23.08 -6.39 1.67
CA LEU A 74 22.78 -7.68 1.05
C LEU A 74 21.93 -8.57 1.96
N ARG A 75 22.24 -8.63 3.24
CA ARG A 75 21.47 -9.41 4.21
C ARG A 75 20.04 -8.91 4.32
N PHE A 76 19.85 -7.59 4.31
CA PHE A 76 18.51 -7.02 4.36
C PHE A 76 17.73 -7.35 3.10
N PHE A 77 18.38 -7.24 1.94
CA PHE A 77 17.77 -7.59 0.65
C PHE A 77 17.31 -9.06 0.64
N GLU A 78 18.15 -9.96 1.12
CA GLU A 78 17.81 -11.39 1.24
C GLU A 78 16.70 -11.62 2.26
N TYR A 79 16.74 -10.91 3.40
CA TYR A 79 15.71 -11.02 4.42
C TYR A 79 14.33 -10.65 3.89
N LEU A 80 14.25 -9.61 3.07
CA LEU A 80 12.97 -9.19 2.49
C LEU A 80 12.34 -10.26 1.61
N GLN A 81 13.11 -11.22 1.13
CA GLN A 81 12.62 -12.36 0.35
C GLN A 81 12.31 -13.57 1.22
N SER A 82 12.55 -13.50 2.51
CA SER A 82 12.30 -14.61 3.44
C SER A 82 10.81 -14.80 3.70
N ALA A 83 10.47 -16.00 4.19
CA ALA A 83 9.09 -16.30 4.57
C ALA A 83 8.56 -15.37 5.67
N ASP A 84 9.41 -14.99 6.62
CA ASP A 84 9.04 -14.10 7.70
C ASP A 84 8.68 -12.71 7.18
N ALA A 85 9.50 -12.16 6.29
CA ALA A 85 9.23 -10.85 5.69
C ALA A 85 7.98 -10.89 4.82
N GLN A 86 7.80 -11.96 4.05
CA GLN A 86 6.61 -12.11 3.22
C GLN A 86 5.33 -12.19 4.05
N ALA A 87 5.39 -12.86 5.20
CA ALA A 87 4.28 -12.89 6.14
C ALA A 87 3.96 -11.49 6.68
N ALA A 88 4.98 -10.72 7.03
CA ALA A 88 4.80 -9.34 7.48
C ALA A 88 4.15 -8.47 6.40
N PHE A 89 4.56 -8.63 5.14
CA PHE A 89 3.92 -7.90 4.03
C PHE A 89 2.44 -8.24 3.93
N ARG A 90 2.09 -9.52 4.01
CA ARG A 90 0.68 -9.93 3.95
C ARG A 90 -0.12 -9.36 5.12
N ASP A 91 0.45 -9.37 6.31
CA ASP A 91 -0.21 -8.84 7.50
C ASP A 91 -0.50 -7.34 7.39
N HIS A 92 0.28 -6.63 6.57
CA HIS A 92 0.10 -5.20 6.32
C HIS A 92 -0.63 -4.91 5.02
N GLY A 93 -1.27 -5.91 4.42
CA GLY A 93 -2.10 -5.71 3.24
C GLY A 93 -1.36 -5.69 1.92
N LEU A 94 -0.10 -6.11 1.90
CA LEU A 94 0.69 -6.22 0.68
C LEU A 94 0.69 -7.68 0.21
N LYS A 95 0.42 -7.90 -1.06
CA LYS A 95 0.48 -9.24 -1.62
C LYS A 95 1.93 -9.58 -1.97
N SER A 96 2.37 -10.74 -1.51
CA SER A 96 3.65 -11.27 -1.94
C SER A 96 3.58 -11.69 -3.41
N PRO A 97 4.62 -11.45 -4.20
CA PRO A 97 4.68 -12.06 -5.51
C PRO A 97 4.66 -13.56 -5.33
N SER A 98 3.85 -14.24 -6.14
CA SER A 98 3.97 -15.67 -6.19
C SER A 98 5.41 -15.99 -6.58
N LEU A 99 6.08 -16.80 -5.79
CA LEU A 99 7.40 -17.29 -6.13
C LEU A 99 7.25 -18.28 -7.29
N SER A 100 6.89 -17.76 -8.46
CA SER A 100 7.03 -18.61 -9.62
C SER A 100 8.49 -18.57 -10.02
N PRO A 101 9.14 -19.69 -10.09
CA PRO A 101 10.47 -19.74 -10.68
C PRO A 101 10.37 -19.22 -12.09
N LYS A 102 11.27 -18.32 -12.42
CA LYS A 102 11.38 -17.88 -13.81
C LYS A 102 11.70 -19.05 -14.70
#